data_2dda6379b27a6e9418c69037046faea3
#
_entry.id   2dda6379b27a6e9418c69037046faea3
#
_cell.length_a   1.000
_cell.length_b   1.000
_cell.length_c   1.000
_cell.angle_alpha   90.00
_cell.angle_beta   90.00
_cell.angle_gamma   90.00
#
_symmetry.space_group_name_H-M   'P 1'
#
loop_
_entity.id
_entity.type
_entity.pdbx_description
1 polymer ?
#
loop_
_entity_poly.entity_id
_entity_poly.type
_entity_poly.pdbx_seq_one_letter_code
_entity_poly.pdbx_strand_id
1 'polypeptide(L)'
;MVRSSPLLRLVLRTVVVGYLVLLVAWPVSLVVTHTFDGGFSALSKAFADPEVTHALQLTAIVALSSVAINLVFGVTISILLVRYEFPGKRLLSALLDVPLSVSPVVVGLALLLVYNPRSGWLGPALADAGVQIIFSTPGMVLATTFVALPLVIREVVPVLEEIGDDQEWAARSLGASSFQTLRRITLPGVKWALVYGVVLALARSLGEYGAVKVVSGNVVGSTQTATLLVDQRYQNFDQPTAYALSFLLAVASVVCIVIVSVLRPKQEA
;
A
#
# COMPACT_ATOMS: atom_id res chain seq x y z
N MET A 1 -37.34 4.36 -8.64
CA MET A 1 -36.83 3.56 -7.50
C MET A 1 -37.69 2.31 -7.35
N VAL A 2 -37.15 1.14 -7.68
CA VAL A 2 -37.83 -0.14 -7.49
C VAL A 2 -37.91 -0.41 -5.99
N ARG A 3 -39.11 -0.33 -5.38
CA ARG A 3 -39.35 -0.72 -3.98
C ARG A 3 -39.18 -2.24 -3.88
N SER A 4 -37.96 -2.70 -3.60
CA SER A 4 -37.71 -4.12 -3.30
C SER A 4 -38.51 -4.53 -2.04
N SER A 5 -39.16 -5.69 -2.08
CA SER A 5 -39.91 -6.23 -0.93
C SER A 5 -38.97 -6.37 0.29
N PRO A 6 -39.49 -6.20 1.53
CA PRO A 6 -38.65 -6.32 2.72
C PRO A 6 -38.01 -7.71 2.85
N LEU A 7 -38.66 -8.74 2.35
CA LEU A 7 -38.14 -10.10 2.32
C LEU A 7 -36.95 -10.23 1.37
N LEU A 8 -36.99 -9.62 0.19
CA LEU A 8 -35.86 -9.62 -0.76
C LEU A 8 -34.64 -8.91 -0.15
N ARG A 9 -34.83 -7.79 0.55
CA ARG A 9 -33.74 -7.08 1.24
C ARG A 9 -33.12 -7.93 2.34
N LEU A 10 -33.95 -8.65 3.12
CA LEU A 10 -33.46 -9.55 4.16
C LEU A 10 -32.63 -10.69 3.55
N VAL A 11 -33.15 -11.36 2.52
CA VAL A 11 -32.45 -12.45 1.83
C VAL A 11 -31.10 -11.96 1.26
N LEU A 12 -31.11 -10.83 0.54
CA LEU A 12 -29.86 -10.27 -0.01
C LEU A 12 -28.84 -9.92 1.08
N ARG A 13 -29.30 -9.32 2.19
CA ARG A 13 -28.39 -9.01 3.32
C ARG A 13 -27.82 -10.29 3.93
N THR A 14 -28.63 -11.31 4.16
CA THR A 14 -28.19 -12.59 4.73
C THR A 14 -27.18 -13.28 3.81
N VAL A 15 -27.44 -13.30 2.49
CA VAL A 15 -26.50 -13.89 1.51
C VAL A 15 -25.18 -13.14 1.50
N VAL A 16 -25.19 -11.81 1.45
CA VAL A 16 -23.96 -10.99 1.44
C VAL A 16 -23.19 -11.15 2.75
N VAL A 17 -23.86 -11.05 3.89
CA VAL A 17 -23.21 -11.22 5.20
C VAL A 17 -22.66 -12.64 5.35
N GLY A 18 -23.45 -13.67 4.98
CA GLY A 18 -22.99 -15.07 5.02
C GLY A 18 -21.76 -15.30 4.14
N TYR A 19 -21.74 -14.73 2.94
CA TYR A 19 -20.60 -14.79 2.03
C TYR A 19 -19.35 -14.11 2.63
N LEU A 20 -19.49 -12.91 3.22
CA LEU A 20 -18.38 -12.21 3.85
C LEU A 20 -17.86 -12.95 5.09
N VAL A 21 -18.76 -13.51 5.90
CA VAL A 21 -18.38 -14.33 7.06
C VAL A 21 -17.59 -15.55 6.62
N LEU A 22 -18.06 -16.27 5.61
CA LEU A 22 -17.42 -17.50 5.14
C LEU A 22 -16.09 -17.25 4.45
N LEU A 23 -15.97 -16.19 3.63
CA LEU A 23 -14.76 -15.93 2.84
C LEU A 23 -13.72 -15.09 3.59
N VAL A 24 -14.12 -14.25 4.52
CA VAL A 24 -13.21 -13.31 5.19
C VAL A 24 -13.12 -13.63 6.68
N ALA A 25 -14.24 -13.61 7.40
CA ALA A 25 -14.20 -13.75 8.85
C ALA A 25 -13.76 -15.15 9.30
N TRP A 26 -14.20 -16.20 8.60
CA TRP A 26 -13.81 -17.58 8.93
C TRP A 26 -12.31 -17.85 8.78
N PRO A 27 -11.63 -17.59 7.64
CA PRO A 27 -10.18 -17.78 7.53
C PRO A 27 -9.38 -16.90 8.50
N VAL A 28 -9.81 -15.64 8.72
CA VAL A 28 -9.15 -14.76 9.69
C VAL A 28 -9.31 -15.32 11.11
N SER A 29 -10.48 -15.85 11.47
CA SER A 29 -10.70 -16.47 12.79
C SER A 29 -9.79 -17.67 13.00
N LEU A 30 -9.52 -18.47 11.97
CA LEU A 30 -8.59 -19.60 12.06
C LEU A 30 -7.15 -19.14 12.34
N VAL A 31 -6.70 -18.05 11.70
CA VAL A 31 -5.38 -17.47 12.01
C VAL A 31 -5.33 -17.02 13.46
N VAL A 32 -6.38 -16.37 13.96
CA VAL A 32 -6.47 -15.94 15.35
C VAL A 32 -6.44 -17.15 16.31
N THR A 33 -7.29 -18.15 16.09
CA THR A 33 -7.35 -19.34 16.96
C THR A 33 -6.02 -20.04 17.00
N HIS A 34 -5.39 -20.34 15.87
CA HIS A 34 -4.07 -21.00 15.83
C HIS A 34 -2.94 -20.16 16.42
N THR A 35 -3.03 -18.83 16.37
CA THR A 35 -2.06 -17.96 17.05
C THR A 35 -2.15 -18.11 18.57
N PHE A 36 -3.35 -18.33 19.12
CA PHE A 36 -3.60 -18.37 20.55
C PHE A 36 -3.86 -19.77 21.12
N ASP A 37 -3.71 -20.85 20.33
CA ASP A 37 -3.89 -22.24 20.80
C ASP A 37 -2.99 -22.57 22.00
N GLY A 38 -1.77 -21.99 22.09
CA GLY A 38 -0.85 -22.07 23.22
C GLY A 38 -0.85 -20.82 24.13
N GLY A 39 -1.94 -20.03 24.12
CA GLY A 39 -2.00 -18.73 24.82
C GLY A 39 -1.09 -17.70 24.15
N PHE A 40 -0.48 -16.81 24.94
CA PHE A 40 0.39 -15.76 24.42
C PHE A 40 1.84 -16.21 24.15
N SER A 41 2.15 -17.49 24.36
CA SER A 41 3.51 -18.02 24.26
C SER A 41 4.08 -17.92 22.83
N ALA A 42 3.27 -18.14 21.80
CA ALA A 42 3.68 -18.02 20.40
C ALA A 42 4.07 -16.58 20.04
N LEU A 43 3.26 -15.61 20.46
CA LEU A 43 3.56 -14.18 20.26
C LEU A 43 4.82 -13.75 21.02
N SER A 44 4.96 -14.14 22.30
CA SER A 44 6.14 -13.78 23.08
C SER A 44 7.42 -14.39 22.51
N LYS A 45 7.40 -15.63 22.04
CA LYS A 45 8.51 -16.28 21.34
C LYS A 45 8.82 -15.57 20.01
N ALA A 46 7.80 -15.22 19.23
CA ALA A 46 7.98 -14.50 17.97
C ALA A 46 8.67 -13.15 18.21
N PHE A 47 8.26 -12.38 19.21
CA PHE A 47 8.93 -11.12 19.53
C PHE A 47 10.35 -11.28 20.15
N ALA A 48 10.64 -12.41 20.74
CA ALA A 48 11.98 -12.71 21.25
C ALA A 48 12.95 -13.18 20.13
N ASP A 49 12.44 -13.56 18.96
CA ASP A 49 13.24 -13.99 17.82
C ASP A 49 13.83 -12.75 17.09
N PRO A 50 15.17 -12.62 17.02
CA PRO A 50 15.82 -11.52 16.31
C PRO A 50 15.46 -11.46 14.80
N GLU A 51 15.21 -12.60 14.16
CA GLU A 51 14.82 -12.65 12.74
C GLU A 51 13.44 -12.02 12.54
N VAL A 52 12.51 -12.30 13.44
CA VAL A 52 11.15 -11.74 13.43
C VAL A 52 11.18 -10.23 13.63
N THR A 53 11.92 -9.76 14.64
CA THR A 53 12.02 -8.33 14.94
C THR A 53 12.69 -7.56 13.81
N HIS A 54 13.75 -8.11 13.21
CA HIS A 54 14.38 -7.52 12.02
C HIS A 54 13.43 -7.48 10.82
N ALA A 55 12.71 -8.58 10.54
CA ALA A 55 11.77 -8.64 9.42
C ALA A 55 10.60 -7.64 9.58
N LEU A 56 10.08 -7.46 10.79
CA LEU A 56 9.07 -6.45 11.09
C LEU A 56 9.60 -5.02 10.91
N GLN A 57 10.81 -4.73 11.42
CA GLN A 57 11.46 -3.44 11.24
C GLN A 57 11.69 -3.13 9.75
N LEU A 58 12.22 -4.08 9.00
CA LEU A 58 12.45 -3.94 7.57
C LEU A 58 11.14 -3.70 6.81
N THR A 59 10.08 -4.44 7.15
CA THR A 59 8.75 -4.24 6.56
C THR A 59 8.23 -2.82 6.83
N ALA A 60 8.38 -2.33 8.07
CA ALA A 60 8.00 -0.98 8.42
C ALA A 60 8.81 0.08 7.65
N ILE A 61 10.14 -0.09 7.53
CA ILE A 61 11.00 0.82 6.76
C ILE A 61 10.58 0.85 5.29
N VAL A 62 10.39 -0.31 4.67
CA VAL A 62 9.98 -0.41 3.26
C VAL A 62 8.60 0.22 3.06
N ALA A 63 7.63 -0.10 3.90
CA ALA A 63 6.27 0.43 3.80
C ALA A 63 6.24 1.96 3.99
N LEU A 64 6.87 2.49 5.04
CA LEU A 64 6.88 3.93 5.31
C LEU A 64 7.64 4.72 4.23
N SER A 65 8.78 4.21 3.77
CA SER A 65 9.54 4.83 2.68
C SER A 65 8.74 4.86 1.38
N SER A 66 8.08 3.76 1.04
CA SER A 66 7.21 3.68 -0.15
C SER A 66 6.03 4.64 -0.06
N VAL A 67 5.39 4.73 1.10
CA VAL A 67 4.27 5.66 1.33
C VAL A 67 4.73 7.11 1.25
N ALA A 68 5.89 7.45 1.81
CA ALA A 68 6.43 8.80 1.71
C ALA A 68 6.71 9.21 0.25
N ILE A 69 7.29 8.30 -0.55
CA ILE A 69 7.50 8.52 -1.98
C ILE A 69 6.15 8.65 -2.70
N ASN A 70 5.21 7.75 -2.44
CA ASN A 70 3.88 7.76 -3.06
C ASN A 70 3.07 8.99 -2.69
N LEU A 71 3.24 9.54 -1.49
CA LEU A 71 2.61 10.79 -1.09
C LEU A 71 3.10 11.95 -1.96
N VAL A 72 4.41 12.10 -2.12
CA VAL A 72 5.00 13.20 -2.91
C VAL A 72 4.63 13.05 -4.39
N PHE A 73 4.91 11.89 -4.98
CA PHE A 73 4.65 11.66 -6.42
C PHE A 73 3.15 11.55 -6.71
N GLY A 74 2.38 10.90 -5.85
CA GLY A 74 0.93 10.75 -6.00
C GLY A 74 0.21 12.10 -6.00
N VAL A 75 0.56 13.00 -5.06
CA VAL A 75 0.01 14.36 -5.06
C VAL A 75 0.43 15.15 -6.30
N THR A 76 1.72 15.10 -6.66
CA THR A 76 2.24 15.80 -7.84
C THR A 76 1.55 15.33 -9.12
N ILE A 77 1.44 14.03 -9.31
CA ILE A 77 0.77 13.44 -10.47
C ILE A 77 -0.73 13.77 -10.48
N SER A 78 -1.40 13.71 -9.32
CA SER A 78 -2.83 14.07 -9.23
C SER A 78 -3.09 15.53 -9.63
N ILE A 79 -2.26 16.46 -9.15
CA ILE A 79 -2.34 17.87 -9.55
C ILE A 79 -2.06 18.02 -11.05
N LEU A 80 -1.04 17.34 -11.57
CA LEU A 80 -0.72 17.37 -13.00
C LEU A 80 -1.90 16.90 -13.85
N LEU A 81 -2.53 15.81 -13.45
CA LEU A 81 -3.66 15.22 -14.18
C LEU A 81 -4.91 16.10 -14.13
N VAL A 82 -5.18 16.78 -13.03
CA VAL A 82 -6.44 17.51 -12.87
C VAL A 82 -6.29 18.96 -13.33
N ARG A 83 -5.16 19.62 -13.05
CA ARG A 83 -4.98 21.08 -13.27
C ARG A 83 -4.31 21.42 -14.60
N TYR A 84 -3.73 20.46 -15.31
CA TYR A 84 -3.00 20.74 -16.55
C TYR A 84 -3.51 19.91 -17.71
N GLU A 85 -3.57 20.55 -18.88
CA GLU A 85 -3.80 19.90 -20.16
C GLU A 85 -2.47 19.79 -20.92
N PHE A 86 -2.09 18.58 -21.29
CA PHE A 86 -0.85 18.32 -22.03
C PHE A 86 -1.00 17.12 -22.95
N PRO A 87 -0.22 17.05 -24.06
CA PRO A 87 -0.23 15.88 -24.93
C PRO A 87 0.28 14.66 -24.17
N GLY A 88 -0.45 13.54 -24.27
CA GLY A 88 -0.12 12.30 -23.54
C GLY A 88 -0.79 12.13 -22.17
N LYS A 89 -1.59 13.06 -21.69
CA LYS A 89 -2.35 12.95 -20.44
C LYS A 89 -3.13 11.63 -20.32
N ARG A 90 -3.82 11.22 -21.40
CA ARG A 90 -4.56 9.95 -21.43
C ARG A 90 -3.65 8.74 -21.31
N LEU A 91 -2.47 8.78 -21.94
CA LEU A 91 -1.48 7.72 -21.85
C LEU A 91 -0.91 7.63 -20.42
N LEU A 92 -0.58 8.78 -19.80
CA LEU A 92 -0.13 8.82 -18.41
C LEU A 92 -1.19 8.24 -17.48
N SER A 93 -2.45 8.63 -17.62
CA SER A 93 -3.57 8.05 -16.84
C SER A 93 -3.65 6.52 -17.00
N ALA A 94 -3.54 6.01 -18.22
CA ALA A 94 -3.56 4.57 -18.47
C ALA A 94 -2.34 3.86 -17.86
N LEU A 95 -1.15 4.47 -17.91
CA LEU A 95 0.06 3.91 -17.31
C LEU A 95 -0.01 3.83 -15.78
N LEU A 96 -0.72 4.75 -15.13
CA LEU A 96 -0.95 4.72 -13.69
C LEU A 96 -1.86 3.57 -13.24
N ASP A 97 -2.65 3.01 -14.13
CA ASP A 97 -3.49 1.84 -13.84
C ASP A 97 -2.76 0.50 -14.08
N VAL A 98 -1.61 0.51 -14.76
CA VAL A 98 -0.81 -0.70 -15.01
C VAL A 98 -0.45 -1.46 -13.73
N PRO A 99 -0.02 -0.81 -12.62
CA PRO A 99 0.32 -1.53 -11.38
C PRO A 99 -0.86 -2.31 -10.78
N LEU A 100 -2.10 -1.91 -11.05
CA LEU A 100 -3.28 -2.61 -10.56
C LEU A 100 -3.69 -3.80 -11.45
N SER A 101 -3.28 -3.76 -12.71
CA SER A 101 -3.62 -4.80 -13.69
C SER A 101 -2.56 -5.89 -13.80
N VAL A 102 -1.31 -5.56 -13.45
CA VAL A 102 -0.15 -6.46 -13.58
C VAL A 102 0.12 -7.16 -12.24
N SER A 103 0.41 -8.46 -12.27
CA SER A 103 0.80 -9.19 -11.06
C SER A 103 2.04 -8.56 -10.42
N PRO A 104 2.07 -8.38 -9.09
CA PRO A 104 3.26 -7.88 -8.38
C PRO A 104 4.54 -8.67 -8.68
N VAL A 105 4.45 -9.99 -8.88
CA VAL A 105 5.60 -10.83 -9.26
C VAL A 105 6.18 -10.38 -10.60
N VAL A 106 5.33 -10.07 -11.57
CA VAL A 106 5.77 -9.59 -12.90
C VAL A 106 6.45 -8.22 -12.78
N VAL A 107 5.93 -7.35 -11.90
CA VAL A 107 6.60 -6.07 -11.57
C VAL A 107 8.01 -6.32 -11.01
N GLY A 108 8.14 -7.25 -10.06
CA GLY A 108 9.44 -7.63 -9.50
C GLY A 108 10.41 -8.14 -10.58
N LEU A 109 9.93 -8.99 -11.50
CA LEU A 109 10.73 -9.47 -12.64
C LEU A 109 11.15 -8.33 -13.58
N ALA A 110 10.25 -7.41 -13.89
CA ALA A 110 10.56 -6.24 -14.71
C ALA A 110 11.64 -5.36 -14.06
N LEU A 111 11.53 -5.11 -12.75
CA LEU A 111 12.56 -4.39 -12.01
C LEU A 111 13.90 -5.13 -12.01
N LEU A 112 13.89 -6.45 -11.89
CA LEU A 112 15.11 -7.27 -11.98
C LEU A 112 15.76 -7.16 -13.37
N LEU A 113 14.99 -7.17 -14.46
CA LEU A 113 15.50 -6.98 -15.82
C LEU A 113 16.10 -5.60 -16.03
N VAL A 114 15.59 -4.56 -15.36
CA VAL A 114 16.11 -3.19 -15.48
C VAL A 114 17.34 -2.97 -14.60
N TYR A 115 17.30 -3.44 -13.34
CA TYR A 115 18.26 -3.05 -12.30
C TYR A 115 19.22 -4.16 -11.86
N ASN A 116 19.24 -5.34 -12.51
CA ASN A 116 20.20 -6.39 -12.17
C ASN A 116 21.65 -5.90 -12.39
N PRO A 117 22.53 -6.01 -11.37
CA PRO A 117 23.90 -5.49 -11.47
C PRO A 117 24.74 -6.08 -12.59
N ARG A 118 24.44 -7.31 -13.05
CA ARG A 118 25.23 -8.02 -14.07
C ARG A 118 24.63 -7.93 -15.46
N SER A 119 23.32 -7.96 -15.58
CA SER A 119 22.62 -8.14 -16.86
C SER A 119 21.48 -7.17 -17.09
N GLY A 120 21.18 -6.28 -16.12
CA GLY A 120 20.10 -5.31 -16.22
C GLY A 120 20.45 -4.14 -17.15
N TRP A 121 19.44 -3.48 -17.66
CA TRP A 121 19.61 -2.36 -18.56
C TRP A 121 20.32 -1.16 -17.91
N LEU A 122 19.97 -0.82 -16.67
CA LEU A 122 20.59 0.24 -15.86
C LEU A 122 21.52 -0.32 -14.76
N GLY A 123 21.41 -1.61 -14.46
CA GLY A 123 22.06 -2.25 -13.32
C GLY A 123 23.58 -2.12 -13.31
N PRO A 124 24.31 -2.42 -14.41
CA PRO A 124 25.75 -2.30 -14.43
C PRO A 124 26.25 -0.87 -14.17
N ALA A 125 25.64 0.14 -14.80
CA ALA A 125 26.02 1.54 -14.60
C ALA A 125 25.78 2.01 -13.16
N LEU A 126 24.72 1.54 -12.51
CA LEU A 126 24.44 1.84 -11.10
C LEU A 126 25.42 1.11 -10.17
N ALA A 127 25.75 -0.14 -10.49
CA ALA A 127 26.73 -0.92 -9.72
C ALA A 127 28.14 -0.29 -9.78
N ASP A 128 28.54 0.19 -10.94
CA ASP A 128 29.85 0.92 -11.13
C ASP A 128 29.85 2.24 -10.32
N ALA A 129 28.67 2.86 -10.13
CA ALA A 129 28.50 4.02 -9.26
C ALA A 129 28.34 3.66 -7.76
N GLY A 130 28.46 2.39 -7.39
CA GLY A 130 28.32 1.91 -6.00
C GLY A 130 26.88 1.83 -5.51
N VAL A 131 25.88 1.90 -6.41
CA VAL A 131 24.46 1.86 -6.06
C VAL A 131 23.86 0.49 -6.40
N GLN A 132 23.49 -0.25 -5.37
CA GLN A 132 22.79 -1.53 -5.53
C GLN A 132 21.30 -1.35 -5.30
N ILE A 133 20.49 -1.66 -6.32
CA ILE A 133 19.01 -1.61 -6.25
C ILE A 133 18.45 -3.01 -5.95
N ILE A 134 18.73 -4.01 -6.77
CA ILE A 134 18.21 -5.36 -6.60
C ILE A 134 18.96 -6.09 -5.48
N PHE A 135 18.24 -6.93 -4.75
CA PHE A 135 18.71 -7.65 -3.56
C PHE A 135 19.13 -6.72 -2.40
N SER A 136 18.43 -5.58 -2.29
CA SER A 136 18.66 -4.58 -1.26
C SER A 136 17.36 -3.83 -0.89
N THR A 137 17.37 -3.09 0.22
CA THR A 137 16.23 -2.30 0.67
C THR A 137 15.69 -1.31 -0.38
N PRO A 138 16.52 -0.56 -1.14
CA PRO A 138 16.05 0.29 -2.22
C PRO A 138 15.20 -0.43 -3.26
N GLY A 139 15.55 -1.64 -3.67
CA GLY A 139 14.74 -2.42 -4.62
C GLY A 139 13.38 -2.81 -4.07
N MET A 140 13.32 -3.19 -2.80
CA MET A 140 12.05 -3.48 -2.12
C MET A 140 11.16 -2.23 -2.02
N VAL A 141 11.74 -1.08 -1.66
CA VAL A 141 11.03 0.20 -1.63
C VAL A 141 10.50 0.57 -3.02
N LEU A 142 11.33 0.43 -4.07
CA LEU A 142 10.92 0.72 -5.44
C LEU A 142 9.77 -0.16 -5.90
N ALA A 143 9.85 -1.46 -5.62
CA ALA A 143 8.81 -2.43 -5.97
C ALA A 143 7.49 -2.13 -5.25
N THR A 144 7.55 -1.88 -3.94
CA THR A 144 6.37 -1.56 -3.13
C THR A 144 5.77 -0.21 -3.53
N THR A 145 6.62 0.80 -3.82
CA THR A 145 6.19 2.11 -4.33
C THR A 145 5.40 1.96 -5.63
N PHE A 146 5.92 1.19 -6.58
CA PHE A 146 5.24 0.98 -7.86
C PHE A 146 3.85 0.36 -7.68
N VAL A 147 3.75 -0.68 -6.84
CA VAL A 147 2.46 -1.39 -6.61
C VAL A 147 1.45 -0.51 -5.87
N ALA A 148 1.88 0.35 -4.96
CA ALA A 148 1.00 1.15 -4.12
C ALA A 148 0.69 2.56 -4.67
N LEU A 149 1.44 3.05 -5.68
CA LEU A 149 1.30 4.40 -6.24
C LEU A 149 -0.13 4.75 -6.68
N PRO A 150 -0.86 3.89 -7.40
CA PRO A 150 -2.21 4.21 -7.84
C PRO A 150 -3.19 4.52 -6.71
N LEU A 151 -2.97 3.98 -5.52
CA LEU A 151 -3.89 4.12 -4.39
C LEU A 151 -4.01 5.56 -3.92
N VAL A 152 -2.88 6.28 -3.84
CA VAL A 152 -2.90 7.72 -3.47
C VAL A 152 -3.57 8.55 -4.58
N ILE A 153 -3.24 8.28 -5.84
CA ILE A 153 -3.75 9.05 -6.98
C ILE A 153 -5.27 8.89 -7.11
N ARG A 154 -5.78 7.67 -6.98
CA ARG A 154 -7.21 7.36 -7.10
C ARG A 154 -8.07 7.97 -6.01
N GLU A 155 -7.49 8.27 -4.85
CA GLU A 155 -8.20 8.99 -3.79
C GLU A 155 -8.15 10.51 -3.98
N VAL A 156 -7.05 11.03 -4.50
CA VAL A 156 -6.83 12.49 -4.61
C VAL A 156 -7.47 13.09 -5.86
N VAL A 157 -7.39 12.40 -7.01
CA VAL A 157 -7.91 12.93 -8.30
C VAL A 157 -9.39 13.26 -8.25
N PRO A 158 -10.30 12.39 -7.80
CA PRO A 158 -11.73 12.71 -7.77
C PRO A 158 -12.05 13.91 -6.88
N VAL A 159 -11.36 14.05 -5.75
CA VAL A 159 -11.58 15.17 -4.83
C VAL A 159 -11.05 16.47 -5.42
N LEU A 160 -9.92 16.45 -6.13
CA LEU A 160 -9.41 17.63 -6.86
C LEU A 160 -10.37 18.05 -7.98
N GLU A 161 -10.99 17.10 -8.68
CA GLU A 161 -11.99 17.37 -9.71
C GLU A 161 -13.27 17.97 -9.11
N GLU A 162 -13.73 17.43 -7.97
CA GLU A 162 -14.96 17.89 -7.29
C GLU A 162 -14.81 19.31 -6.72
N ILE A 163 -13.68 19.64 -6.11
CA ILE A 163 -13.41 20.96 -5.52
C ILE A 163 -13.31 22.06 -6.60
N GLY A 164 -12.89 21.69 -7.81
CA GLY A 164 -12.61 22.66 -8.87
C GLY A 164 -11.37 23.52 -8.61
N ASP A 165 -11.17 24.56 -9.39
CA ASP A 165 -9.99 25.45 -9.33
C ASP A 165 -10.33 26.91 -8.98
N ASP A 166 -11.59 27.24 -8.73
CA ASP A 166 -12.06 28.60 -8.45
C ASP A 166 -11.31 29.26 -7.27
N GLN A 167 -11.09 28.51 -6.18
CA GLN A 167 -10.36 29.00 -5.01
C GLN A 167 -8.89 29.28 -5.30
N GLU A 168 -8.27 28.45 -6.17
CA GLU A 168 -6.89 28.61 -6.59
C GLU A 168 -6.74 29.86 -7.49
N TRP A 169 -7.70 30.10 -8.39
CA TRP A 169 -7.77 31.29 -9.22
C TRP A 169 -7.98 32.55 -8.38
N ALA A 170 -8.90 32.54 -7.44
CA ALA A 170 -9.13 33.68 -6.53
C ALA A 170 -7.86 34.01 -5.73
N ALA A 171 -7.16 33.03 -5.21
CA ALA A 171 -5.91 33.24 -4.48
C ALA A 171 -4.81 33.86 -5.36
N ARG A 172 -4.66 33.38 -6.60
CA ARG A 172 -3.69 33.95 -7.56
C ARG A 172 -4.04 35.41 -7.94
N SER A 173 -5.32 35.71 -8.10
CA SER A 173 -5.79 37.08 -8.35
C SER A 173 -5.47 38.05 -7.20
N LEU A 174 -5.38 37.49 -5.97
CA LEU A 174 -4.95 38.26 -4.78
C LEU A 174 -3.43 38.26 -4.57
N GLY A 175 -2.65 37.75 -5.55
CA GLY A 175 -1.19 37.81 -5.53
C GLY A 175 -0.51 36.61 -4.83
N ALA A 176 -1.25 35.54 -4.54
CA ALA A 176 -0.64 34.32 -3.97
C ALA A 176 0.28 33.60 -4.98
N SER A 177 1.47 33.23 -4.55
CA SER A 177 2.36 32.39 -5.35
C SER A 177 1.82 30.96 -5.50
N SER A 178 2.28 30.23 -6.52
CA SER A 178 1.89 28.81 -6.74
C SER A 178 2.13 27.93 -5.51
N PHE A 179 3.24 28.14 -4.80
CA PHE A 179 3.53 27.40 -3.56
C PHE A 179 2.58 27.78 -2.41
N GLN A 180 2.21 29.06 -2.30
CA GLN A 180 1.24 29.52 -1.30
C GLN A 180 -0.15 28.94 -1.59
N THR A 181 -0.57 28.93 -2.85
CA THR A 181 -1.83 28.33 -3.29
C THR A 181 -1.84 26.83 -2.98
N LEU A 182 -0.80 26.09 -3.36
CA LEU A 182 -0.66 24.67 -3.06
C LEU A 182 -0.80 24.39 -1.56
N ARG A 183 -0.01 25.08 -0.72
CA ARG A 183 0.08 24.79 0.72
C ARG A 183 -1.16 25.24 1.50
N ARG A 184 -1.80 26.36 1.10
CA ARG A 184 -2.89 26.98 1.87
C ARG A 184 -4.29 26.65 1.36
N ILE A 185 -4.42 26.21 0.11
CA ILE A 185 -5.70 25.94 -0.54
C ILE A 185 -5.77 24.49 -1.02
N THR A 186 -4.92 24.10 -1.96
CA THR A 186 -5.01 22.79 -2.62
C THR A 186 -4.80 21.63 -1.63
N LEU A 187 -3.68 21.61 -0.87
CA LEU A 187 -3.41 20.53 0.08
C LEU A 187 -4.43 20.44 1.23
N PRO A 188 -4.85 21.56 1.87
CA PRO A 188 -5.93 21.50 2.86
C PRO A 188 -7.27 21.04 2.28
N GLY A 189 -7.58 21.40 1.03
CA GLY A 189 -8.80 20.94 0.34
C GLY A 189 -8.86 19.43 0.16
N VAL A 190 -7.73 18.80 -0.16
CA VAL A 190 -7.64 17.33 -0.38
C VAL A 190 -7.13 16.56 0.83
N LYS A 191 -6.96 17.16 1.99
CA LYS A 191 -6.32 16.55 3.17
C LYS A 191 -6.89 15.19 3.55
N TRP A 192 -8.20 15.01 3.48
CA TRP A 192 -8.86 13.75 3.85
C TRP A 192 -8.65 12.67 2.80
N ALA A 193 -8.65 13.04 1.51
CA ALA A 193 -8.28 12.13 0.43
C ALA A 193 -6.82 11.68 0.56
N LEU A 194 -5.92 12.59 0.93
CA LEU A 194 -4.52 12.28 1.20
C LEU A 194 -4.37 11.32 2.38
N VAL A 195 -5.02 11.59 3.51
CA VAL A 195 -4.99 10.70 4.68
C VAL A 195 -5.50 9.32 4.31
N TYR A 196 -6.61 9.24 3.56
CA TYR A 196 -7.19 7.98 3.13
C TYR A 196 -6.26 7.22 2.17
N GLY A 197 -5.75 7.89 1.13
CA GLY A 197 -4.81 7.30 0.17
C GLY A 197 -3.51 6.82 0.81
N VAL A 198 -2.95 7.59 1.75
CA VAL A 198 -1.74 7.21 2.52
C VAL A 198 -1.98 5.94 3.32
N VAL A 199 -3.11 5.83 4.00
CA VAL A 199 -3.38 4.65 4.84
C VAL A 199 -3.70 3.42 4.01
N LEU A 200 -4.43 3.56 2.90
CA LEU A 200 -4.62 2.45 1.96
C LEU A 200 -3.29 1.99 1.38
N ALA A 201 -2.42 2.94 0.99
CA ALA A 201 -1.08 2.62 0.49
C ALA A 201 -0.23 1.94 1.58
N LEU A 202 -0.32 2.38 2.84
CA LEU A 202 0.38 1.76 3.96
C LEU A 202 -0.10 0.33 4.22
N ALA A 203 -1.42 0.13 4.34
CA ALA A 203 -2.00 -1.19 4.54
C ALA A 203 -1.62 -2.16 3.42
N ARG A 204 -1.63 -1.68 2.17
CA ARG A 204 -1.19 -2.46 0.99
C ARG A 204 0.30 -2.79 1.03
N SER A 205 1.13 -1.83 1.44
CA SER A 205 2.59 -1.98 1.51
C SER A 205 3.05 -2.94 2.61
N LEU A 206 2.35 -2.98 3.75
CA LEU A 206 2.63 -3.93 4.84
C LEU A 206 2.42 -5.39 4.42
N GLY A 207 1.47 -5.63 3.52
CA GLY A 207 1.16 -6.95 2.98
C GLY A 207 1.88 -7.28 1.66
N GLU A 208 2.85 -6.46 1.20
CA GLU A 208 3.51 -6.74 -0.07
C GLU A 208 4.40 -7.97 0.03
N TYR A 209 4.19 -8.91 -0.89
CA TYR A 209 4.90 -10.18 -0.97
C TYR A 209 5.46 -10.44 -2.37
N GLY A 210 4.61 -10.33 -3.39
CA GLY A 210 4.92 -10.81 -4.73
C GLY A 210 6.10 -10.12 -5.39
N ALA A 211 6.11 -8.79 -5.42
CA ALA A 211 7.19 -8.01 -6.01
C ALA A 211 8.45 -8.07 -5.13
N VAL A 212 8.27 -7.99 -3.81
CA VAL A 212 9.37 -8.05 -2.85
C VAL A 212 10.07 -9.42 -2.89
N LYS A 213 9.35 -10.53 -3.05
CA LYS A 213 9.95 -11.88 -3.17
C LYS A 213 10.99 -11.96 -4.29
N VAL A 214 10.74 -11.28 -5.40
CA VAL A 214 11.65 -11.29 -6.57
C VAL A 214 12.85 -10.36 -6.37
N VAL A 215 12.63 -9.15 -5.85
CA VAL A 215 13.67 -8.12 -5.80
C VAL A 215 14.53 -8.15 -4.55
N SER A 216 14.08 -8.82 -3.47
CA SER A 216 14.78 -8.81 -2.17
C SER A 216 15.94 -9.81 -2.09
N GLY A 217 15.85 -10.92 -2.82
CA GLY A 217 16.77 -12.05 -2.65
C GLY A 217 16.52 -12.89 -1.38
N ASN A 218 15.55 -12.49 -0.55
CA ASN A 218 15.07 -13.22 0.64
C ASN A 218 16.17 -13.67 1.62
N VAL A 219 17.14 -12.78 1.91
CA VAL A 219 18.26 -13.07 2.82
C VAL A 219 17.82 -12.82 4.26
N VAL A 220 17.87 -13.88 5.09
CA VAL A 220 17.55 -13.82 6.52
C VAL A 220 18.44 -12.79 7.22
N GLY A 221 17.84 -11.97 8.08
CA GLY A 221 18.55 -10.91 8.82
C GLY A 221 19.06 -9.73 7.98
N SER A 222 18.66 -9.64 6.68
CA SER A 222 19.08 -8.57 5.79
C SER A 222 17.95 -8.03 4.91
N THR A 223 17.44 -8.85 4.00
CA THR A 223 16.44 -8.41 2.99
C THR A 223 15.13 -9.19 3.07
N GLN A 224 14.92 -9.96 4.13
CA GLN A 224 13.71 -10.71 4.35
C GLN A 224 12.66 -9.88 5.09
N THR A 225 11.53 -9.55 4.42
CA THR A 225 10.38 -8.88 5.04
C THR A 225 9.52 -9.85 5.84
N ALA A 226 8.62 -9.33 6.68
CA ALA A 226 7.75 -10.15 7.51
C ALA A 226 6.85 -11.09 6.69
N THR A 227 6.35 -10.65 5.53
CA THR A 227 5.56 -11.50 4.62
C THR A 227 6.37 -12.66 4.03
N LEU A 228 7.64 -12.44 3.73
CA LEU A 228 8.57 -13.49 3.26
C LEU A 228 8.92 -14.45 4.40
N LEU A 229 9.10 -13.93 5.61
CA LEU A 229 9.37 -14.76 6.79
C LEU A 229 8.17 -15.62 7.15
N VAL A 230 6.93 -15.13 7.03
CA VAL A 230 5.71 -15.94 7.17
C VAL A 230 5.71 -17.12 6.22
N ASP A 231 5.98 -16.88 4.93
CA ASP A 231 6.04 -17.92 3.91
C ASP A 231 7.13 -18.97 4.24
N GLN A 232 8.32 -18.54 4.62
CA GLN A 232 9.42 -19.43 4.97
C GLN A 232 9.13 -20.26 6.23
N ARG A 233 8.62 -19.63 7.31
CA ARG A 233 8.29 -20.34 8.56
C ARG A 233 7.19 -21.37 8.33
N TYR A 234 6.17 -21.02 7.53
CA TYR A 234 5.10 -21.93 7.17
C TYR A 234 5.62 -23.16 6.38
N GLN A 235 6.50 -22.93 5.39
CA GLN A 235 7.11 -24.02 4.59
C GLN A 235 8.06 -24.89 5.41
N ASN A 236 8.70 -24.32 6.44
CA ASN A 236 9.58 -25.05 7.37
C ASN A 236 8.82 -25.72 8.52
N PHE A 237 7.47 -25.76 8.46
CA PHE A 237 6.61 -26.35 9.50
C PHE A 237 6.67 -25.67 10.87
N ASP A 238 7.23 -24.46 10.97
CA ASP A 238 7.13 -23.59 12.15
C ASP A 238 5.83 -22.76 12.08
N GLN A 239 4.71 -23.49 12.15
CA GLN A 239 3.38 -22.89 12.04
C GLN A 239 3.07 -21.88 13.16
N PRO A 240 3.45 -22.11 14.43
CA PRO A 240 3.16 -21.12 15.48
C PRO A 240 3.75 -19.75 15.20
N THR A 241 5.01 -19.67 14.75
CA THR A 241 5.65 -18.40 14.39
C THR A 241 5.01 -17.79 13.13
N ALA A 242 4.68 -18.60 12.13
CA ALA A 242 4.01 -18.14 10.91
C ALA A 242 2.63 -17.54 11.21
N TYR A 243 1.81 -18.18 12.05
CA TYR A 243 0.50 -17.62 12.45
C TYR A 243 0.64 -16.37 13.31
N ALA A 244 1.59 -16.33 14.26
CA ALA A 244 1.85 -15.15 15.08
C ALA A 244 2.21 -13.93 14.22
N LEU A 245 3.13 -14.09 13.25
CA LEU A 245 3.49 -13.03 12.31
C LEU A 245 2.33 -12.62 11.41
N SER A 246 1.57 -13.57 10.88
CA SER A 246 0.39 -13.30 10.06
C SER A 246 -0.67 -12.50 10.83
N PHE A 247 -0.89 -12.85 12.10
CA PHE A 247 -1.78 -12.12 12.99
C PHE A 247 -1.31 -10.68 13.23
N LEU A 248 -0.01 -10.47 13.50
CA LEU A 248 0.55 -9.13 13.69
C LEU A 248 0.39 -8.25 12.46
N LEU A 249 0.68 -8.77 11.26
CA LEU A 249 0.51 -8.05 10.00
C LEU A 249 -0.97 -7.74 9.72
N ALA A 250 -1.87 -8.68 9.99
CA ALA A 250 -3.31 -8.48 9.84
C ALA A 250 -3.81 -7.40 10.79
N VAL A 251 -3.42 -7.45 12.08
CA VAL A 251 -3.79 -6.43 13.07
C VAL A 251 -3.25 -5.06 12.66
N ALA A 252 -1.99 -4.96 12.25
CA ALA A 252 -1.42 -3.69 11.79
C ALA A 252 -2.22 -3.10 10.61
N SER A 253 -2.57 -3.93 9.61
CA SER A 253 -3.36 -3.50 8.46
C SER A 253 -4.78 -3.09 8.86
N VAL A 254 -5.46 -3.85 9.72
CA VAL A 254 -6.80 -3.53 10.22
C VAL A 254 -6.79 -2.25 11.04
N VAL A 255 -5.80 -2.07 11.93
CA VAL A 255 -5.65 -0.84 12.72
C VAL A 255 -5.50 0.38 11.80
N CYS A 256 -4.70 0.28 10.75
CA CYS A 256 -4.59 1.34 9.74
C CYS A 256 -5.95 1.70 9.15
N ILE A 257 -6.73 0.71 8.70
CA ILE A 257 -8.05 0.92 8.09
C ILE A 257 -9.04 1.50 9.10
N VAL A 258 -9.05 1.01 10.34
CA VAL A 258 -9.94 1.50 11.41
C VAL A 258 -9.63 2.96 11.75
N ILE A 259 -8.35 3.32 11.88
CA ILE A 259 -7.93 4.71 12.14
C ILE A 259 -8.54 5.65 11.08
N VAL A 260 -8.45 5.30 9.81
CA VAL A 260 -9.03 6.11 8.73
C VAL A 260 -10.55 6.16 8.78
N SER A 261 -11.17 5.01 9.02
CA SER A 261 -12.64 4.95 9.12
C SER A 261 -13.19 5.85 10.24
N VAL A 262 -12.46 5.95 11.35
CA VAL A 262 -12.84 6.80 12.50
C VAL A 262 -12.52 8.28 12.23
N LEU A 263 -11.41 8.55 11.54
CA LEU A 263 -11.00 9.93 11.24
C LEU A 263 -11.80 10.57 10.09
N ARG A 264 -12.55 9.78 9.32
CA ARG A 264 -13.35 10.29 8.20
C ARG A 264 -14.45 11.21 8.74
N PRO A 265 -14.51 12.50 8.33
CA PRO A 265 -15.63 13.36 8.66
C PRO A 265 -16.92 12.72 8.15
N LYS A 266 -17.98 12.71 8.97
CA LYS A 266 -19.32 12.37 8.47
C LYS A 266 -19.62 13.37 7.36
N GLN A 267 -19.69 12.89 6.12
CA GLN A 267 -20.32 13.65 5.05
C GLN A 267 -21.77 13.84 5.49
N GLU A 268 -22.13 15.06 5.85
CA GLU A 268 -23.54 15.45 6.01
C GLU A 268 -24.19 15.21 4.64
N ALA A 269 -25.12 14.26 4.63
CA ALA A 269 -25.91 13.84 3.47
C ALA A 269 -26.96 14.92 3.16
#